data_20dc62f160e8d9a177d8828c0cd78eee
#
_entry.id   20dc62f160e8d9a177d8828c0cd78eee
#
_cell.length_a   1.000
_cell.length_b   1.000
_cell.length_c   1.000
_cell.angle_alpha   90.00
_cell.angle_beta   90.00
_cell.angle_gamma   90.00
#
_symmetry.space_group_name_H-M   'P 1'
#
loop_
_entity.id
_entity.type
_entity.pdbx_description
1 polymer ?
#
loop_
_entity_poly.entity_id
_entity_poly.type
_entity_poly.pdbx_seq_one_letter_code
_entity_poly.pdbx_strand_id
1 'polypeptide(L)'
;MPYTPEGGVSFWVPGFFGSLAAAPQQPGWSLANVYHHTSVSAGGDVASAREFRIGQVPANLSARLNANVNATGDLGFVIPTYVFATPVLGRQASASLVGAYGVGSTNLAGQLSGNLTGPGGGSVPFMRSDNFSDTTWVLAIWSRNSLCVGMPALATT
;
A
#
# COMPACT_ATOMS: atom_id res chain seq x y z
N MET A 1 -0.34 14.28 20.56
CA MET A 1 0.12 13.02 19.95
C MET A 1 -0.05 13.20 18.46
N PRO A 2 0.99 13.17 17.64
CA PRO A 2 0.84 13.24 16.21
C PRO A 2 0.18 11.95 15.73
N TYR A 3 -0.89 12.09 15.00
CA TYR A 3 -1.59 11.03 14.31
C TYR A 3 -0.64 10.54 13.21
N THR A 4 -0.03 9.38 13.38
CA THR A 4 0.63 8.69 12.28
C THR A 4 -0.46 8.11 11.40
N PRO A 5 -0.61 8.54 10.14
CA PRO A 5 -1.47 7.83 9.22
C PRO A 5 -0.86 6.45 9.04
N GLU A 6 -1.53 5.44 9.58
CA GLU A 6 -1.19 4.06 9.30
C GLU A 6 -1.33 3.88 7.79
N GLY A 7 -0.22 3.61 7.12
CA GLY A 7 -0.16 3.35 5.68
C GLY A 7 -0.83 2.01 5.32
N GLY A 8 -2.01 1.78 5.86
CA GLY A 8 -2.86 0.66 5.51
C GLY A 8 -3.53 0.92 4.17
N VAL A 9 -3.27 0.09 3.18
CA VAL A 9 -4.05 0.09 1.94
C VAL A 9 -5.46 -0.39 2.29
N SER A 10 -6.36 0.55 2.51
CA SER A 10 -7.77 0.25 2.74
C SER A 10 -8.44 -0.01 1.39
N PHE A 11 -8.79 -1.26 1.12
CA PHE A 11 -9.60 -1.66 -0.05
C PHE A 11 -11.08 -1.35 0.20
N TRP A 12 -11.40 -0.13 0.55
CA TRP A 12 -12.77 0.32 0.60
C TRP A 12 -13.20 0.81 -0.78
N VAL A 13 -13.96 -0.01 -1.48
CA VAL A 13 -14.61 0.41 -2.72
C VAL A 13 -16.00 0.93 -2.35
N PRO A 14 -16.26 2.23 -2.52
CA PRO A 14 -17.60 2.80 -2.25
C PRO A 14 -18.66 2.07 -3.06
N GLY A 15 -19.73 1.61 -2.40
CA GLY A 15 -20.81 0.86 -3.04
C GLY A 15 -20.64 -0.67 -3.08
N PHE A 16 -19.46 -1.21 -2.84
CA PHE A 16 -19.26 -2.67 -2.81
C PHE A 16 -19.77 -3.31 -1.52
N PHE A 17 -19.78 -2.56 -0.42
CA PHE A 17 -20.28 -2.96 0.91
C PHE A 17 -21.20 -1.91 1.53
N GLY A 18 -21.68 -0.94 0.74
CA GLY A 18 -22.62 0.08 1.20
C GLY A 18 -24.08 -0.37 1.11
N SER A 19 -25.01 0.60 1.18
CA SER A 19 -26.45 0.36 1.10
C SER A 19 -26.89 -0.39 -0.17
N LEU A 20 -26.15 -0.28 -1.26
CA LEU A 20 -26.39 -1.01 -2.52
C LEU A 20 -26.03 -2.49 -2.43
N ALA A 21 -25.20 -2.91 -1.47
CA ALA A 21 -24.89 -4.33 -1.25
C ALA A 21 -26.08 -5.11 -0.68
N ALA A 22 -27.03 -4.41 -0.06
CA ALA A 22 -28.28 -4.98 0.45
C ALA A 22 -29.42 -5.01 -0.60
N ALA A 23 -29.22 -4.40 -1.78
CA ALA A 23 -30.21 -4.45 -2.84
C ALA A 23 -30.25 -5.86 -3.46
N PRO A 24 -31.45 -6.41 -3.76
CA PRO A 24 -31.56 -7.67 -4.47
C PRO A 24 -30.83 -7.57 -5.81
N GLN A 25 -29.90 -8.47 -6.01
CA GLN A 25 -29.16 -8.53 -7.27
C GLN A 25 -30.02 -9.27 -8.32
N GLN A 26 -29.96 -8.81 -9.56
CA GLN A 26 -30.62 -9.50 -10.65
C GLN A 26 -29.88 -10.83 -10.94
N PRO A 27 -30.61 -11.94 -11.12
CA PRO A 27 -30.01 -13.21 -11.51
C PRO A 27 -29.27 -13.10 -12.84
N GLY A 28 -28.12 -13.76 -12.94
CA GLY A 28 -27.32 -13.80 -14.15
C GLY A 28 -25.87 -13.42 -13.90
N TRP A 29 -25.16 -13.17 -15.01
CA TRP A 29 -23.75 -12.77 -14.99
C TRP A 29 -23.62 -11.26 -14.87
N SER A 30 -22.65 -10.85 -14.04
CA SER A 30 -22.16 -9.48 -13.96
C SER A 30 -20.63 -9.46 -13.97
N LEU A 31 -20.05 -8.41 -14.49
CA LEU A 31 -18.61 -8.19 -14.54
C LEU A 31 -18.32 -6.82 -13.94
N ALA A 32 -17.60 -6.78 -12.84
CA ALA A 32 -17.06 -5.57 -12.31
C ALA A 32 -15.57 -5.45 -12.67
N ASN A 33 -15.14 -4.25 -13.04
CA ASN A 33 -13.75 -3.90 -13.25
C ASN A 33 -13.43 -2.71 -12.36
N VAL A 34 -12.39 -2.85 -11.54
CA VAL A 34 -11.94 -1.82 -10.59
C VAL A 34 -10.47 -1.53 -10.85
N TYR A 35 -10.16 -0.26 -11.09
CA TYR A 35 -8.80 0.21 -11.15
C TYR A 35 -8.45 0.94 -9.86
N HIS A 36 -7.33 0.62 -9.27
CA HIS A 36 -6.82 1.22 -8.04
C HIS A 36 -5.40 1.71 -8.26
N HIS A 37 -5.22 3.02 -8.12
CA HIS A 37 -3.91 3.65 -8.11
C HIS A 37 -3.57 4.09 -6.70
N THR A 38 -2.36 3.79 -6.26
CA THR A 38 -1.84 4.25 -4.98
C THR A 38 -0.43 4.81 -5.13
N SER A 39 -0.15 5.88 -4.41
CA SER A 39 1.20 6.41 -4.29
C SER A 39 1.49 6.74 -2.83
N VAL A 40 2.64 6.32 -2.36
CA VAL A 40 3.10 6.55 -0.99
C VAL A 40 4.50 7.12 -1.06
N SER A 41 4.73 8.17 -0.31
CA SER A 41 6.06 8.73 -0.11
C SER A 41 6.36 8.84 1.38
N ALA A 42 7.56 8.45 1.75
CA ALA A 42 8.07 8.58 3.10
C ALA A 42 9.50 9.09 3.04
N GLY A 43 9.84 10.00 3.93
CA GLY A 43 11.19 10.52 4.05
C GLY A 43 11.57 10.69 5.51
N GLY A 44 12.85 10.56 5.78
CA GLY A 44 13.39 10.73 7.12
C GLY A 44 14.82 11.25 7.10
N ASP A 45 15.12 12.07 8.10
CA ASP A 45 16.43 12.60 8.38
C ASP A 45 16.93 12.06 9.71
N VAL A 46 18.11 11.48 9.73
CA VAL A 46 18.82 11.10 10.94
C VAL A 46 20.17 11.82 10.99
N ALA A 47 20.38 12.61 12.01
CA ALA A 47 21.66 13.24 12.28
C ALA A 47 22.34 12.58 13.48
N SER A 48 23.61 12.27 13.35
CA SER A 48 24.44 11.73 14.42
C SER A 48 25.76 12.50 14.48
N ALA A 49 26.13 12.89 15.68
CA ALA A 49 27.44 13.46 15.94
C ALA A 49 28.14 12.57 16.96
N ARG A 50 29.36 12.18 16.68
CA ARG A 50 30.14 11.31 17.57
C ARG A 50 31.57 11.84 17.71
N GLU A 51 31.97 11.98 18.95
CA GLU A 51 33.35 12.21 19.32
C GLU A 51 34.07 10.86 19.49
N PHE A 52 35.22 10.71 18.86
CA PHE A 52 36.08 9.55 19.03
C PHE A 52 37.53 9.97 19.11
N ARG A 53 38.39 9.12 19.62
CA ARG A 53 39.82 9.37 19.74
C ARG A 53 40.59 8.42 18.81
N ILE A 54 41.45 9.02 17.99
CA ILE A 54 42.45 8.26 17.20
C ILE A 54 43.78 8.36 17.96
N GLY A 55 44.08 7.35 18.78
CA GLY A 55 45.20 7.42 19.72
C GLY A 55 44.91 8.41 20.86
N GLN A 56 45.72 9.44 21.03
CA GLN A 56 45.51 10.50 22.03
C GLN A 56 44.82 11.76 21.46
N VAL A 57 44.41 11.71 20.23
CA VAL A 57 43.95 12.86 19.49
C VAL A 57 42.42 12.82 19.32
N PRO A 58 41.69 13.86 19.77
CA PRO A 58 40.25 13.93 19.58
C PRO A 58 39.90 14.19 18.11
N ALA A 59 38.91 13.47 17.61
CA ALA A 59 38.33 13.68 16.29
C ALA A 59 36.80 13.70 16.39
N ASN A 60 36.15 14.56 15.65
CA ASN A 60 34.70 14.71 15.63
C ASN A 60 34.16 14.28 14.27
N LEU A 61 33.21 13.37 14.30
CA LEU A 61 32.45 12.94 13.12
C LEU A 61 31.03 13.47 13.27
N SER A 62 30.59 14.29 12.34
CA SER A 62 29.19 14.61 12.16
C SER A 62 28.69 13.97 10.87
N ALA A 63 27.60 13.22 10.96
CA ALA A 63 26.98 12.54 9.82
C ALA A 63 25.47 12.81 9.81
N ARG A 64 24.93 13.03 8.63
CA ARG A 64 23.51 13.15 8.37
C ARG A 64 23.13 12.15 7.29
N LEU A 65 22.15 11.31 7.58
CA LEU A 65 21.54 10.41 6.64
C LEU A 65 20.14 10.93 6.30
N ASN A 66 19.92 11.22 5.04
CA ASN A 66 18.61 11.51 4.47
C ASN A 66 18.18 10.34 3.63
N ALA A 67 16.98 9.82 3.86
CA ALA A 67 16.42 8.72 3.09
C ALA A 67 15.00 9.07 2.65
N ASN A 68 14.72 8.86 1.36
CA ASN A 68 13.41 9.05 0.77
C ASN A 68 12.97 7.76 0.08
N VAL A 69 11.75 7.34 0.37
CA VAL A 69 11.09 6.19 -0.26
C VAL A 69 9.87 6.69 -1.01
N ASN A 70 9.77 6.38 -2.27
CA ASN A 70 8.58 6.60 -3.08
C ASN A 70 8.13 5.26 -3.64
N ALA A 71 6.87 4.91 -3.39
CA ALA A 71 6.26 3.71 -3.94
C ALA A 71 4.97 4.09 -4.66
N THR A 72 4.79 3.55 -5.85
CA THR A 72 3.57 3.68 -6.64
C THR A 72 3.06 2.31 -7.02
N GLY A 73 1.75 2.12 -7.04
CA GLY A 73 1.13 0.87 -7.41
C GLY A 73 -0.12 1.11 -8.24
N ASP A 74 -0.21 0.40 -9.35
CA ASP A 74 -1.34 0.36 -10.25
C ASP A 74 -1.90 -1.04 -10.29
N LEU A 75 -3.13 -1.20 -9.78
CA LEU A 75 -3.80 -2.49 -9.65
C LEU A 75 -5.13 -2.48 -10.40
N GLY A 76 -5.34 -3.46 -11.24
CA GLY A 76 -6.60 -3.75 -11.90
C GLY A 76 -7.24 -4.99 -11.30
N PHE A 77 -8.52 -4.92 -11.01
CA PHE A 77 -9.31 -6.05 -10.53
C PHE A 77 -10.41 -6.36 -11.54
N VAL A 78 -10.57 -7.63 -11.87
CA VAL A 78 -11.66 -8.14 -12.70
C VAL A 78 -12.45 -9.13 -11.87
N ILE A 79 -13.75 -8.88 -11.72
CA ILE A 79 -14.62 -9.62 -10.79
C ILE A 79 -15.85 -10.11 -11.53
N PRO A 80 -15.78 -11.22 -12.27
CA PRO A 80 -16.97 -11.91 -12.75
C PRO A 80 -17.77 -12.48 -11.57
N THR A 81 -19.05 -12.21 -11.55
CA THR A 81 -19.98 -12.66 -10.52
C THR A 81 -21.19 -13.30 -11.20
N TYR A 82 -21.59 -14.45 -10.72
CA TYR A 82 -22.82 -15.11 -11.11
C TYR A 82 -23.81 -15.15 -9.95
N VAL A 83 -25.01 -14.64 -10.17
CA VAL A 83 -26.10 -14.62 -9.21
C VAL A 83 -27.11 -15.68 -9.59
N PHE A 84 -27.37 -16.62 -8.68
CA PHE A 84 -28.28 -17.72 -8.91
C PHE A 84 -29.73 -17.24 -8.91
N ALA A 85 -30.53 -17.70 -9.90
CA ALA A 85 -31.94 -17.36 -9.99
C ALA A 85 -32.78 -18.06 -8.91
N THR A 86 -32.34 -19.26 -8.51
CA THR A 86 -33.02 -20.06 -7.50
C THR A 86 -32.50 -19.74 -6.10
N PRO A 87 -33.34 -19.40 -5.14
CA PRO A 87 -32.89 -19.18 -3.77
C PRO A 87 -32.31 -20.46 -3.17
N VAL A 88 -31.16 -20.36 -2.55
CA VAL A 88 -30.53 -21.44 -1.78
C VAL A 88 -30.85 -21.20 -0.31
N LEU A 89 -31.52 -22.14 0.34
CA LEU A 89 -31.96 -22.03 1.73
C LEU A 89 -32.82 -20.76 2.00
N GLY A 90 -33.65 -20.35 1.04
CA GLY A 90 -34.48 -19.15 1.14
C GLY A 90 -33.71 -17.81 1.00
N ARG A 91 -32.48 -17.87 0.54
CA ARG A 91 -31.59 -16.70 0.36
C ARG A 91 -31.01 -16.67 -1.06
N GLN A 92 -30.82 -15.46 -1.58
CA GLN A 92 -30.13 -15.31 -2.86
C GLN A 92 -28.64 -15.63 -2.71
N ALA A 93 -28.16 -16.55 -3.53
CA ALA A 93 -26.75 -16.96 -3.55
C ALA A 93 -26.03 -16.34 -4.75
N SER A 94 -24.75 -16.00 -4.57
CA SER A 94 -23.88 -15.56 -5.63
C SER A 94 -22.47 -16.17 -5.46
N ALA A 95 -21.80 -16.39 -6.58
CA ALA A 95 -20.41 -16.81 -6.63
C ALA A 95 -19.60 -15.81 -7.44
N SER A 96 -18.46 -15.39 -6.90
CA SER A 96 -17.55 -14.43 -7.55
C SER A 96 -16.16 -15.00 -7.63
N LEU A 97 -15.48 -14.71 -8.72
CA LEU A 97 -14.04 -14.90 -8.88
C LEU A 97 -13.39 -13.52 -8.92
N VAL A 98 -12.28 -13.34 -8.23
CA VAL A 98 -11.53 -12.08 -8.24
C VAL A 98 -10.18 -12.35 -8.86
N GLY A 99 -9.91 -11.72 -9.99
CA GLY A 99 -8.59 -11.63 -10.59
C GLY A 99 -7.99 -10.26 -10.32
N ALA A 100 -6.77 -10.21 -9.83
CA ALA A 100 -6.02 -8.98 -9.68
C ALA A 100 -4.73 -9.06 -10.51
N TYR A 101 -4.43 -7.98 -11.21
CA TYR A 101 -3.18 -7.78 -11.93
C TYR A 101 -2.68 -6.37 -11.71
N GLY A 102 -1.38 -6.19 -11.72
CA GLY A 102 -0.85 -4.85 -11.56
C GLY A 102 0.65 -4.77 -11.52
N VAL A 103 1.14 -3.56 -11.37
CA VAL A 103 2.55 -3.24 -11.27
C VAL A 103 2.78 -2.30 -10.09
N GLY A 104 3.79 -2.60 -9.31
CA GLY A 104 4.27 -1.73 -8.24
C GLY A 104 5.70 -1.29 -8.52
N SER A 105 5.99 -0.02 -8.35
CA SER A 105 7.34 0.55 -8.44
C SER A 105 7.74 1.13 -7.11
N THR A 106 8.95 0.84 -6.67
CA THR A 106 9.53 1.41 -5.45
C THR A 106 10.87 2.05 -5.78
N ASN A 107 11.02 3.30 -5.38
CA ASN A 107 12.28 4.04 -5.48
C ASN A 107 12.74 4.42 -4.08
N LEU A 108 13.94 4.02 -3.73
CA LEU A 108 14.63 4.38 -2.50
C LEU A 108 15.83 5.24 -2.84
N ALA A 109 15.85 6.47 -2.37
CA ALA A 109 16.99 7.37 -2.48
C ALA A 109 17.59 7.61 -1.09
N GLY A 110 18.88 7.34 -0.93
CA GLY A 110 19.63 7.57 0.29
C GLY A 110 20.79 8.53 0.05
N GLN A 111 20.95 9.51 0.92
CA GLN A 111 22.09 10.44 0.90
C GLN A 111 22.72 10.49 2.28
N LEU A 112 24.00 10.15 2.34
CA LEU A 112 24.84 10.28 3.52
C LEU A 112 25.79 11.43 3.31
N SER A 113 25.75 12.43 4.16
CA SER A 113 26.68 13.56 4.17
C SER A 113 27.26 13.76 5.56
N GLY A 114 28.47 14.28 5.63
CA GLY A 114 29.08 14.55 6.92
C GLY A 114 30.42 15.25 6.82
N ASN A 115 30.97 15.60 7.98
CA ASN A 115 32.27 16.17 8.13
C ASN A 115 33.07 15.39 9.17
N LEU A 116 34.31 15.09 8.81
CA LEU A 116 35.30 14.57 9.72
C LEU A 116 36.27 15.71 10.09
N THR A 117 36.26 16.11 11.35
CA THR A 117 37.17 17.16 11.85
C THR A 117 38.30 16.53 12.63
N GLY A 118 39.50 16.75 12.14
CA GLY A 118 40.74 16.27 12.77
C GLY A 118 41.30 17.22 13.83
N PRO A 119 42.38 16.81 14.52
CA PRO A 119 42.96 17.52 15.65
C PRO A 119 43.57 18.90 15.36
N GLY A 120 43.79 19.25 14.12
CA GLY A 120 44.30 20.55 13.68
C GLY A 120 43.21 21.52 13.22
N GLY A 121 41.92 21.23 13.49
CA GLY A 121 40.79 22.04 13.04
C GLY A 121 40.45 21.92 11.56
N GLY A 122 41.19 21.09 10.81
CA GLY A 122 40.86 20.76 9.43
C GLY A 122 39.65 19.85 9.36
N SER A 123 38.65 20.20 8.53
CA SER A 123 37.48 19.35 8.28
C SER A 123 37.50 18.81 6.87
N VAL A 124 37.19 17.52 6.72
CA VAL A 124 37.04 16.85 5.44
C VAL A 124 35.57 16.50 5.25
N PRO A 125 34.89 17.15 4.31
CA PRO A 125 33.52 16.80 3.98
C PRO A 125 33.48 15.50 3.19
N PHE A 126 32.46 14.68 3.42
CA PHE A 126 32.15 13.52 2.60
C PHE A 126 30.65 13.50 2.24
N MET A 127 30.36 12.99 1.05
CA MET A 127 28.98 12.81 0.59
C MET A 127 28.93 11.51 -0.22
N ARG A 128 27.89 10.72 0.03
CA ARG A 128 27.56 9.55 -0.75
C ARG A 128 26.06 9.51 -0.98
N SER A 129 25.65 9.23 -2.21
CA SER A 129 24.26 9.02 -2.57
C SER A 129 24.13 7.69 -3.30
N ASP A 130 23.11 6.92 -2.92
CA ASP A 130 22.73 5.68 -3.59
C ASP A 130 21.22 5.70 -3.86
N ASN A 131 20.85 5.22 -5.05
CA ASN A 131 19.46 5.07 -5.47
C ASN A 131 19.21 3.60 -5.81
N PHE A 132 18.11 3.08 -5.29
CA PHE A 132 17.62 1.75 -5.62
C PHE A 132 16.21 1.90 -6.20
N SER A 133 15.95 1.25 -7.32
CA SER A 133 14.61 1.18 -7.91
C SER A 133 14.27 -0.27 -8.22
N ASP A 134 13.06 -0.68 -7.88
CA ASP A 134 12.53 -2.00 -8.17
C ASP A 134 11.11 -1.89 -8.73
N THR A 135 10.77 -2.82 -9.62
CA THR A 135 9.44 -2.92 -10.21
C THR A 135 8.96 -4.35 -10.11
N THR A 136 7.85 -4.53 -9.41
CA THR A 136 7.26 -5.85 -9.15
C THR A 136 5.92 -5.98 -9.86
N TRP A 137 5.72 -7.10 -10.56
CA TRP A 137 4.45 -7.48 -11.16
C TRP A 137 3.66 -8.35 -10.20
N VAL A 138 2.38 -8.07 -10.08
CA VAL A 138 1.47 -8.83 -9.23
C VAL A 138 0.40 -9.49 -10.10
N LEU A 139 0.20 -10.79 -9.91
CA LEU A 139 -0.92 -11.53 -10.44
C LEU A 139 -1.48 -12.41 -9.31
N ALA A 140 -2.74 -12.22 -8.97
CA ALA A 140 -3.41 -12.99 -7.94
C ALA A 140 -4.84 -13.34 -8.35
N ILE A 141 -5.28 -14.54 -8.01
CA ILE A 141 -6.63 -15.04 -8.28
C ILE A 141 -7.16 -15.68 -7.00
N TRP A 142 -8.36 -15.29 -6.57
CA TRP A 142 -9.07 -15.93 -5.46
C TRP A 142 -10.58 -15.96 -5.71
N SER A 143 -11.25 -16.89 -5.08
CA SER A 143 -12.70 -17.08 -5.20
C SER A 143 -13.42 -16.67 -3.93
N ARG A 144 -14.60 -16.13 -4.06
CA ARG A 144 -15.47 -15.76 -2.95
C ARG A 144 -16.90 -16.22 -3.22
N ASN A 145 -17.49 -16.88 -2.23
CA ASN A 145 -18.91 -17.25 -2.24
C ASN A 145 -19.63 -16.40 -1.21
N SER A 146 -20.74 -15.78 -1.59
CA SER A 146 -21.55 -14.93 -0.71
C SER A 146 -22.99 -15.39 -0.74
N LEU A 147 -23.59 -15.50 0.46
CA LEU A 147 -25.01 -15.70 0.67
C LEU A 147 -25.58 -14.36 1.14
N CYS A 148 -26.28 -13.64 0.28
CA CYS A 148 -26.99 -12.45 0.68
C CYS A 148 -28.32 -12.81 1.36
N VAL A 149 -28.57 -12.24 2.53
CA VAL A 149 -29.87 -12.34 3.21
C VAL A 149 -30.83 -11.42 2.49
N GLY A 150 -31.65 -11.96 1.60
CA GLY A 150 -32.80 -11.23 1.08
C GLY A 150 -33.79 -10.98 2.24
N MET A 151 -34.17 -9.74 2.50
CA MET A 151 -35.34 -9.45 3.32
C MET A 151 -36.54 -10.09 2.60
N PRO A 152 -37.41 -10.86 3.30
CA PRO A 152 -38.66 -11.33 2.70
C PRO A 152 -39.45 -10.12 2.24
N ALA A 153 -39.87 -10.11 0.98
CA ALA A 153 -40.80 -9.12 0.49
C ALA A 153 -42.04 -9.17 1.38
N LEU A 154 -42.33 -8.07 2.09
CA LEU A 154 -43.59 -7.89 2.78
C LEU A 154 -44.70 -7.98 1.70
N ALA A 155 -45.44 -9.06 1.67
CA ALA A 155 -46.61 -9.20 0.87
C ALA A 155 -47.62 -8.14 1.40
N THR A 156 -47.84 -7.09 0.65
CA THR A 156 -48.98 -6.19 0.85
C THR A 156 -50.22 -6.92 0.37
N THR A 157 -51.04 -7.35 1.31
CA THR A 157 -52.43 -7.76 1.07
C THR A 157 -53.29 -6.53 0.84
#